data_4e66d8ad040330b31357f68192ca95b0
#
_entry.id   4e66d8ad040330b31357f68192ca95b0
#
_cell.length_a   1.000
_cell.length_b   1.000
_cell.length_c   1.000
_cell.angle_alpha   90.00
_cell.angle_beta   90.00
_cell.angle_gamma   90.00
#
_symmetry.space_group_name_H-M   'P 1'
#
loop_
_entity.id
_entity.type
_entity.pdbx_description
1 polymer ?
#
loop_
_entity_poly.entity_id
_entity_poly.type
_entity_poly.pdbx_seq_one_letter_code
_entity_poly.pdbx_strand_id
1 'polypeptide(L)'
;MIKSSKANKQRFARFNASMHIRQHFAHAHISKDLRQKLGVSTRSIQLRRGDTIKIMAGSMKGKTGKVHSILLRNGTAEIEGITRKDAKGKEKFIPISISNLYIIDMDLSDKRRSAKLKISASKPKQEVSSNSEAQPQVQEVRA
;
A
#
# COMPACT_ATOMS: atom_id res chain seq x y z
N MET A 1 -1.61 23.71 6.78
CA MET A 1 -2.99 23.13 6.72
C MET A 1 -3.98 24.17 7.21
N ILE A 2 -5.11 24.35 6.54
CA ILE A 2 -6.18 25.26 6.99
C ILE A 2 -6.91 24.60 8.17
N LYS A 3 -6.97 25.32 9.30
CA LYS A 3 -7.66 24.87 10.54
C LYS A 3 -9.17 25.20 10.52
N SER A 4 -9.83 25.23 9.37
CA SER A 4 -11.24 25.56 9.28
C SER A 4 -12.11 24.32 9.27
N SER A 5 -13.19 24.28 10.07
CA SER A 5 -14.20 23.24 10.05
C SER A 5 -15.17 23.33 8.86
N LYS A 6 -15.21 24.49 8.17
CA LYS A 6 -16.11 24.70 7.02
C LYS A 6 -15.66 23.88 5.81
N ALA A 7 -16.52 22.98 5.32
CA ALA A 7 -16.24 22.08 4.20
C ALA A 7 -15.80 22.80 2.92
N ASN A 8 -16.38 23.96 2.61
CA ASN A 8 -16.01 24.76 1.44
C ASN A 8 -14.58 25.28 1.52
N LYS A 9 -14.14 25.76 2.69
CA LYS A 9 -12.76 26.21 2.91
C LYS A 9 -11.76 25.06 2.84
N GLN A 10 -12.13 23.87 3.33
CA GLN A 10 -11.27 22.69 3.22
C GLN A 10 -11.11 22.24 1.76
N ARG A 11 -12.21 22.17 0.99
CA ARG A 11 -12.16 21.84 -0.45
C ARG A 11 -11.35 22.84 -1.25
N PHE A 12 -11.58 24.12 -1.03
CA PHE A 12 -10.82 25.19 -1.65
C PHE A 12 -9.31 25.10 -1.35
N ALA A 13 -8.95 24.87 -0.09
CA ALA A 13 -7.57 24.67 0.33
C ALA A 13 -6.90 23.48 -0.33
N ARG A 14 -7.63 22.35 -0.43
CA ARG A 14 -7.11 21.14 -1.09
C ARG A 14 -6.92 21.37 -2.59
N PHE A 15 -7.84 22.09 -3.24
CA PHE A 15 -7.78 22.37 -4.66
C PHE A 15 -6.64 23.34 -5.02
N ASN A 16 -6.43 24.37 -4.21
CA ASN A 16 -5.38 25.38 -4.43
C ASN A 16 -4.05 25.04 -3.77
N ALA A 17 -3.94 23.86 -3.14
CA ALA A 17 -2.71 23.43 -2.50
C ALA A 17 -1.56 23.29 -3.51
N SER A 18 -0.39 23.79 -3.17
CA SER A 18 0.86 23.56 -3.92
C SER A 18 1.25 22.08 -3.90
N MET A 19 2.08 21.64 -4.84
CA MET A 19 2.42 20.22 -5.00
C MET A 19 3.07 19.60 -3.74
N HIS A 20 3.91 20.35 -3.02
CA HIS A 20 4.52 19.89 -1.77
C HIS A 20 3.48 19.64 -0.66
N ILE A 21 2.38 20.40 -0.62
CA ILE A 21 1.28 20.19 0.32
C ILE A 21 0.41 19.00 -0.15
N ARG A 22 0.19 18.86 -1.46
CA ARG A 22 -0.59 17.73 -2.01
C ARG A 22 0.03 16.37 -1.71
N GLN A 23 1.35 16.29 -1.60
CA GLN A 23 2.03 15.07 -1.18
C GLN A 23 1.55 14.56 0.19
N HIS A 24 1.19 15.46 1.11
CA HIS A 24 0.64 15.08 2.41
C HIS A 24 -0.77 14.47 2.33
N PHE A 25 -1.50 14.68 1.23
CA PHE A 25 -2.79 14.05 1.00
C PHE A 25 -2.67 12.65 0.37
N ALA A 26 -1.50 12.31 -0.17
CA ALA A 26 -1.23 11.03 -0.82
C ALA A 26 -0.78 9.96 0.18
N HIS A 27 -1.46 9.86 1.31
CA HIS A 27 -1.20 8.84 2.32
C HIS A 27 -2.18 7.67 2.18
N ALA A 28 -1.65 6.44 2.19
CA ALA A 28 -2.44 5.22 2.25
C ALA A 28 -2.27 4.54 3.61
N HIS A 29 -3.24 3.75 4.01
CA HIS A 29 -3.18 2.97 5.24
C HIS A 29 -2.23 1.79 5.08
N ILE A 30 -1.51 1.47 6.14
CA ILE A 30 -0.65 0.29 6.23
C ILE A 30 -1.51 -0.87 6.72
N SER A 31 -1.37 -2.07 6.13
CA SER A 31 -2.06 -3.27 6.60
C SER A 31 -1.70 -3.59 8.06
N LYS A 32 -2.61 -4.24 8.76
CA LYS A 32 -2.36 -4.64 10.16
C LYS A 32 -1.17 -5.58 10.26
N ASP A 33 -1.09 -6.54 9.33
CA ASP A 33 -0.03 -7.55 9.28
C ASP A 33 1.35 -6.91 9.07
N LEU A 34 1.44 -5.96 8.11
CA LEU A 34 2.69 -5.24 7.86
C LEU A 34 3.10 -4.36 9.07
N ARG A 35 2.13 -3.73 9.73
CA ARG A 35 2.41 -2.95 10.95
C ARG A 35 2.95 -3.81 12.08
N GLN A 36 2.41 -5.02 12.26
CA GLN A 36 2.89 -5.98 13.25
C GLN A 36 4.29 -6.49 12.90
N LYS A 37 4.52 -6.84 11.62
CA LYS A 37 5.84 -7.29 11.14
C LYS A 37 6.93 -6.23 11.36
N LEU A 38 6.62 -4.97 11.08
CA LEU A 38 7.56 -3.87 11.22
C LEU A 38 7.63 -3.27 12.63
N GLY A 39 6.77 -3.68 13.54
CA GLY A 39 6.68 -3.12 14.90
C GLY A 39 6.31 -1.63 14.93
N VAL A 40 5.54 -1.15 13.92
CA VAL A 40 5.28 0.27 13.71
C VAL A 40 3.91 0.66 14.24
N SER A 41 3.85 1.73 15.05
CA SER A 41 2.59 2.31 15.53
C SER A 41 1.89 3.18 14.49
N THR A 42 2.62 3.66 13.48
CA THR A 42 2.12 4.56 12.44
C THR A 42 1.04 3.88 11.60
N ARG A 43 -0.14 4.52 11.48
CA ARG A 43 -1.29 3.96 10.77
C ARG A 43 -1.24 4.16 9.26
N SER A 44 -0.68 5.26 8.80
CA SER A 44 -0.63 5.62 7.38
C SER A 44 0.69 6.27 7.00
N ILE A 45 1.12 6.03 5.77
CA ILE A 45 2.34 6.61 5.21
C ILE A 45 2.07 7.10 3.79
N GLN A 46 2.91 8.01 3.32
CA GLN A 46 2.87 8.46 1.95
C GLN A 46 3.14 7.30 1.00
N LEU A 47 2.23 7.11 0.06
CA LEU A 47 2.35 6.10 -0.99
C LEU A 47 3.50 6.45 -1.94
N ARG A 48 4.25 5.45 -2.37
CA ARG A 48 5.33 5.59 -3.35
C ARG A 48 5.16 4.60 -4.50
N ARG A 49 5.83 4.88 -5.59
CA ARG A 49 5.99 3.97 -6.72
C ARG A 49 6.68 2.69 -6.26
N GLY A 50 6.22 1.53 -6.74
CA GLY A 50 6.78 0.23 -6.35
C GLY A 50 6.18 -0.38 -5.09
N ASP A 51 5.41 0.37 -4.29
CA ASP A 51 4.71 -0.21 -3.13
C ASP A 51 3.68 -1.26 -3.60
N THR A 52 3.61 -2.38 -2.91
CA THR A 52 2.57 -3.39 -3.14
C THR A 52 1.34 -3.03 -2.31
N ILE A 53 0.20 -2.93 -2.98
CA ILE A 53 -1.04 -2.47 -2.38
C ILE A 53 -2.20 -3.45 -2.62
N LYS A 54 -3.23 -3.34 -1.78
CA LYS A 54 -4.53 -4.00 -1.92
C LYS A 54 -5.63 -2.97 -2.01
N ILE A 55 -6.56 -3.17 -2.93
CA ILE A 55 -7.72 -2.30 -3.10
C ILE A 55 -8.81 -2.75 -2.15
N MET A 56 -9.33 -1.83 -1.33
CA MET A 56 -10.31 -2.13 -0.29
C MET A 56 -11.75 -1.77 -0.69
N ALA A 57 -11.93 -0.88 -1.67
CA ALA A 57 -13.26 -0.42 -2.08
C ALA A 57 -13.34 -0.18 -3.60
N GLY A 58 -14.56 -0.22 -4.14
CA GLY A 58 -14.88 -0.04 -5.55
C GLY A 58 -14.98 -1.36 -6.32
N SER A 59 -15.17 -1.27 -7.64
CA SER A 59 -15.33 -2.43 -8.54
C SER A 59 -14.13 -3.37 -8.59
N MET A 60 -12.94 -2.86 -8.24
CA MET A 60 -11.69 -3.64 -8.22
C MET A 60 -11.31 -4.10 -6.80
N LYS A 61 -12.25 -4.10 -5.85
CA LYS A 61 -12.02 -4.54 -4.46
C LYS A 61 -11.37 -5.92 -4.42
N GLY A 62 -10.39 -6.06 -3.52
CA GLY A 62 -9.68 -7.32 -3.29
C GLY A 62 -8.45 -7.54 -4.18
N LYS A 63 -8.35 -6.86 -5.32
CA LYS A 63 -7.16 -6.98 -6.19
C LYS A 63 -5.93 -6.38 -5.52
N THR A 64 -4.79 -6.99 -5.80
CA THR A 64 -3.46 -6.56 -5.36
C THR A 64 -2.61 -6.20 -6.56
N GLY A 65 -1.65 -5.31 -6.40
CA GLY A 65 -0.72 -4.94 -7.45
C GLY A 65 0.33 -3.94 -6.97
N LYS A 66 1.33 -3.67 -7.78
CA LYS A 66 2.34 -2.65 -7.51
C LYS A 66 1.87 -1.29 -8.02
N VAL A 67 2.25 -0.24 -7.31
CA VAL A 67 1.97 1.13 -7.72
C VAL A 67 2.85 1.52 -8.89
N HIS A 68 2.24 1.78 -10.05
CA HIS A 68 2.91 2.25 -11.25
C HIS A 68 3.19 3.76 -11.19
N SER A 69 2.17 4.56 -10.93
CA SER A 69 2.29 6.01 -10.84
C SER A 69 1.33 6.61 -9.80
N ILE A 70 1.62 7.84 -9.35
CA ILE A 70 0.80 8.57 -8.38
C ILE A 70 0.46 9.94 -8.95
N LEU A 71 -0.82 10.20 -9.14
CA LEU A 71 -1.36 11.44 -9.64
C LEU A 71 -1.75 12.36 -8.47
N LEU A 72 -0.77 13.11 -7.95
CA LEU A 72 -0.95 13.96 -6.76
C LEU A 72 -2.03 15.02 -6.95
N ARG A 73 -2.23 15.50 -8.18
CA ARG A 73 -3.26 16.50 -8.49
C ARG A 73 -4.66 15.99 -8.18
N ASN A 74 -4.92 14.74 -8.51
CA ASN A 74 -6.23 14.10 -8.37
C ASN A 74 -6.34 13.28 -7.06
N GLY A 75 -5.21 12.96 -6.42
CA GLY A 75 -5.18 12.07 -5.26
C GLY A 75 -5.48 10.62 -5.62
N THR A 76 -5.08 10.21 -6.82
CA THR A 76 -5.27 8.85 -7.34
C THR A 76 -3.92 8.19 -7.63
N ALA A 77 -3.93 6.87 -7.66
CA ALA A 77 -2.77 6.06 -8.05
C ALA A 77 -3.16 5.10 -9.17
N GLU A 78 -2.23 4.82 -10.05
CA GLU A 78 -2.31 3.81 -11.11
C GLU A 78 -1.57 2.57 -10.64
N ILE A 79 -2.18 1.40 -10.87
CA ILE A 79 -1.73 0.13 -10.35
C ILE A 79 -1.46 -0.80 -11.51
N GLU A 80 -0.36 -1.52 -11.46
CA GLU A 80 0.00 -2.54 -12.45
C GLU A 80 -1.05 -3.65 -12.45
N GLY A 81 -1.40 -4.13 -13.66
CA GLY A 81 -2.41 -5.16 -13.87
C GLY A 81 -3.86 -4.67 -13.77
N ILE A 82 -4.10 -3.37 -13.59
CA ILE A 82 -5.43 -2.79 -13.55
C ILE A 82 -5.59 -1.79 -14.70
N THR A 83 -5.95 -2.33 -15.87
CA THR A 83 -6.12 -1.57 -17.11
C THR A 83 -7.55 -1.67 -17.63
N ARG A 84 -7.92 -0.75 -18.48
CA ARG A 84 -9.13 -0.75 -19.26
C ARG A 84 -8.79 -0.47 -20.73
N LYS A 85 -9.40 -1.21 -21.63
CA LYS A 85 -9.26 -0.97 -23.06
C LYS A 85 -10.16 0.18 -23.50
N ASP A 86 -9.58 1.15 -24.16
CA ASP A 86 -10.32 2.22 -24.83
C ASP A 86 -11.01 1.69 -26.11
N ALA A 87 -11.93 2.48 -26.69
CA ALA A 87 -12.57 2.17 -27.97
C ALA A 87 -11.56 1.95 -29.12
N LYS A 88 -10.38 2.52 -29.03
CA LYS A 88 -9.27 2.34 -29.99
C LYS A 88 -8.36 1.15 -29.69
N GLY A 89 -8.74 0.25 -28.78
CA GLY A 89 -7.97 -0.94 -28.40
C GLY A 89 -6.73 -0.65 -27.51
N LYS A 90 -6.43 0.59 -27.18
CA LYS A 90 -5.30 0.95 -26.32
C LYS A 90 -5.64 0.69 -24.85
N GLU A 91 -4.71 0.06 -24.13
CA GLU A 91 -4.84 -0.14 -22.68
C GLU A 91 -4.45 1.13 -21.94
N LYS A 92 -5.28 1.52 -20.99
CA LYS A 92 -5.04 2.62 -20.07
C LYS A 92 -5.20 2.16 -18.63
N PHE A 93 -4.36 2.64 -17.74
CA PHE A 93 -4.50 2.40 -16.32
C PHE A 93 -5.77 3.05 -15.77
N ILE A 94 -6.44 2.35 -14.88
CA ILE A 94 -7.61 2.89 -14.17
C ILE A 94 -7.08 3.62 -12.93
N PRO A 95 -7.30 4.95 -12.82
CA PRO A 95 -6.89 5.70 -11.64
C PRO A 95 -7.78 5.35 -10.45
N ILE A 96 -7.17 4.92 -9.33
CA ILE A 96 -7.87 4.54 -8.11
C ILE A 96 -7.54 5.54 -7.01
N SER A 97 -8.54 5.96 -6.23
CA SER A 97 -8.33 6.87 -5.11
C SER A 97 -7.41 6.25 -4.06
N ILE A 98 -6.41 7.01 -3.61
CA ILE A 98 -5.40 6.55 -2.63
C ILE A 98 -6.06 6.18 -1.30
N SER A 99 -7.18 6.81 -0.93
CA SER A 99 -7.93 6.48 0.29
C SER A 99 -8.49 5.05 0.30
N ASN A 100 -8.67 4.44 -0.88
CA ASN A 100 -9.19 3.08 -1.02
C ASN A 100 -8.08 2.01 -1.06
N LEU A 101 -6.83 2.41 -0.82
CA LEU A 101 -5.67 1.55 -0.91
C LEU A 101 -5.10 1.22 0.47
N TYR A 102 -4.70 -0.06 0.65
CA TYR A 102 -3.91 -0.52 1.78
C TYR A 102 -2.56 -1.00 1.29
N ILE A 103 -1.50 -0.59 1.96
CA ILE A 103 -0.14 -1.03 1.69
C ILE A 103 0.07 -2.38 2.37
N ILE A 104 0.37 -3.41 1.58
CA ILE A 104 0.68 -4.76 2.05
C ILE A 104 2.18 -4.91 2.22
N ASP A 105 2.96 -4.33 1.29
CA ASP A 105 4.41 -4.37 1.31
C ASP A 105 4.97 -3.06 0.78
N MET A 106 6.14 -2.65 1.28
CA MET A 106 6.75 -1.39 0.93
C MET A 106 8.26 -1.48 0.90
N ASP A 107 8.87 -0.73 -0.01
CA ASP A 107 10.31 -0.55 -0.06
C ASP A 107 10.79 0.38 1.07
N LEU A 108 11.72 -0.12 1.88
CA LEU A 108 12.33 0.57 3.02
C LEU A 108 13.77 1.04 2.75
N SER A 109 14.25 0.94 1.52
CA SER A 109 15.61 1.38 1.12
C SER A 109 15.86 2.85 1.44
N ASP A 110 14.82 3.68 1.44
CA ASP A 110 14.91 5.10 1.78
C ASP A 110 14.98 5.31 3.30
N LYS A 111 16.15 5.81 3.75
CA LYS A 111 16.41 6.16 5.17
C LYS A 111 15.38 7.15 5.74
N ARG A 112 14.88 8.10 4.92
CA ARG A 112 13.86 9.06 5.37
C ARG A 112 12.51 8.40 5.61
N ARG A 113 12.18 7.37 4.81
CA ARG A 113 10.94 6.62 4.97
C ARG A 113 10.99 5.74 6.22
N SER A 114 12.09 5.03 6.44
CA SER A 114 12.31 4.20 7.62
C SER A 114 12.34 5.03 8.92
N ALA A 115 13.01 6.18 8.91
CA ALA A 115 13.01 7.11 10.04
C ALA A 115 11.61 7.65 10.37
N LYS A 116 10.80 7.97 9.34
CA LYS A 116 9.41 8.43 9.54
C LYS A 116 8.52 7.35 10.14
N LEU A 117 8.78 6.10 9.84
CA LEU A 117 8.08 4.95 10.42
C LEU A 117 8.55 4.62 11.85
N LYS A 118 9.64 5.28 12.32
CA LYS A 118 10.27 4.98 13.61
C LYS A 118 10.60 3.48 13.75
N ILE A 119 10.99 2.86 12.64
CA ILE A 119 11.54 1.52 12.68
C ILE A 119 12.89 1.66 13.40
N SER A 120 12.89 1.46 14.71
CA SER A 120 14.13 1.23 15.42
C SER A 120 14.76 -0.01 14.81
N ALA A 121 16.08 0.01 14.65
CA ALA A 121 16.86 -1.11 14.13
C ALA A 121 16.89 -2.28 15.13
N SER A 122 15.74 -2.71 15.63
CA SER A 122 15.55 -3.92 16.41
C SER A 122 15.34 -5.06 15.43
N LYS A 123 16.37 -5.88 15.32
CA LYS A 123 16.53 -7.17 14.64
C LYS A 123 15.25 -7.76 14.05
N PRO A 124 15.26 -8.24 12.79
CA PRO A 124 14.18 -9.06 12.27
C PRO A 124 14.04 -10.27 13.20
N LYS A 125 12.86 -10.45 13.77
CA LYS A 125 12.50 -11.70 14.43
C LYS A 125 12.61 -12.78 13.37
N GLN A 126 13.59 -13.65 13.52
CA GLN A 126 13.75 -14.84 12.71
C GLN A 126 12.44 -15.62 12.73
N GLU A 127 11.92 -15.87 11.56
CA GLU A 127 10.84 -16.84 11.38
C GLU A 127 11.40 -18.19 11.81
N VAL A 128 10.81 -18.74 12.85
CA VAL A 128 11.01 -20.13 13.23
C VAL A 128 10.31 -20.95 12.15
N SER A 129 11.11 -21.44 11.20
CA SER A 129 10.68 -22.47 10.26
C SER A 129 10.47 -23.77 11.05
N SER A 130 9.24 -24.01 11.48
CA SER A 130 8.82 -25.34 11.91
C SER A 130 8.56 -26.19 10.67
N ASN A 131 9.63 -26.73 10.11
CA ASN A 131 9.56 -27.79 9.13
C ASN A 131 9.40 -29.10 9.91
N SER A 132 8.18 -29.54 10.12
CA SER A 132 7.88 -30.90 10.56
C SER A 132 7.54 -31.73 9.32
N GLU A 133 8.57 -32.29 8.74
CA GLU A 133 8.43 -33.40 7.80
C GLU A 133 7.89 -34.61 8.56
N ALA A 134 6.61 -34.89 8.40
CA ALA A 134 6.03 -36.18 8.75
C ALA A 134 6.16 -37.10 7.54
N GLN A 135 7.14 -37.96 7.57
CA GLN A 135 7.24 -39.12 6.66
C GLN A 135 6.16 -40.15 7.02
N PRO A 136 5.36 -40.62 6.07
CA PRO A 136 4.53 -41.81 6.30
C PRO A 136 5.40 -43.06 6.14
N GLN A 137 5.55 -43.80 7.23
CA GLN A 137 6.13 -45.16 7.19
C GLN A 137 5.17 -46.09 6.48
N VAL A 138 5.62 -46.64 5.38
CA VAL A 138 5.00 -47.79 4.71
C VAL A 138 5.33 -49.03 5.52
N GLN A 139 4.33 -49.58 6.19
CA GLN A 139 4.43 -50.91 6.77
C GLN A 139 4.18 -51.96 5.68
N GLU A 140 5.22 -52.67 5.37
CA GLU A 140 5.21 -53.89 4.58
C GLU A 140 4.60 -55.02 5.42
N VAL A 141 3.43 -55.52 5.03
CA VAL A 141 2.83 -56.70 5.61
C VAL A 141 3.23 -57.88 4.72
N ARG A 142 4.11 -58.73 5.25
CA ARG A 142 4.35 -60.09 4.76
C ARG A 142 3.32 -61.05 5.39
N ALA A 143 2.63 -61.75 4.59
CA ALA A 143 2.31 -63.17 4.77
C ALA A 143 1.74 -63.74 3.47
#